data_b86bd614b5d95f76115ec37e8ef3f963
#
_entry.id   b86bd614b5d95f76115ec37e8ef3f963
#
_cell.length_a   1.000
_cell.length_b   1.000
_cell.length_c   1.000
_cell.angle_alpha   90.00
_cell.angle_beta   90.00
_cell.angle_gamma   90.00
#
_symmetry.space_group_name_H-M   'P 1'
#
loop_
_entity.id
_entity.type
_entity.pdbx_description
1 polymer ?
#
loop_
_entity_poly.entity_id
_entity_poly.type
_entity_poly.pdbx_seq_one_letter_code
_entity_poly.pdbx_strand_id
1 'polypeptide(L)'
;FEDGYEKSLKKSWIWKELYRVRNIRPSFRWGLWPALLYSAFDTYILRGKAPWTFRHKPDHIALKEITECKPIKYPKPDGKISFDRLSSVYLSNTNHEEDQPIHLRLRDPNIPIAVNLAKYNAPEQRFCPAGVYEIVREPDSSQARLQINAQNCVHCKTCDIKDPSQNIDWVPPEGGGGPNYPNM
;
A
#
# COMPACT_ATOMS: atom_id res chain seq x y z
N PHE A 1 29.06 -2.17 8.94
CA PHE A 1 27.91 -2.95 9.47
C PHE A 1 27.03 -3.49 8.32
N GLU A 2 26.76 -2.70 7.27
CA GLU A 2 25.94 -3.09 6.12
C GLU A 2 26.54 -4.25 5.31
N ASP A 3 27.83 -4.26 5.09
CA ASP A 3 28.53 -5.32 4.32
C ASP A 3 28.38 -6.71 4.90
N GLY A 4 28.24 -6.85 6.21
CA GLY A 4 28.09 -8.14 6.90
C GLY A 4 26.70 -8.75 6.68
N TYR A 5 25.63 -7.94 6.77
CA TYR A 5 24.25 -8.39 6.60
C TYR A 5 24.00 -8.85 5.16
N GLU A 6 24.35 -8.03 4.16
CA GLU A 6 24.16 -8.35 2.75
C GLU A 6 24.90 -9.63 2.34
N LYS A 7 26.15 -9.79 2.78
CA LYS A 7 26.95 -11.00 2.52
C LYS A 7 26.31 -12.25 3.15
N SER A 8 25.79 -12.14 4.36
CA SER A 8 25.12 -13.24 5.06
C SER A 8 23.80 -13.60 4.37
N LEU A 9 23.01 -12.60 3.98
CA LEU A 9 21.75 -12.79 3.26
C LEU A 9 21.99 -13.47 1.92
N LYS A 10 22.97 -13.03 1.13
CA LYS A 10 23.30 -13.62 -0.18
C LYS A 10 23.77 -15.07 -0.07
N LYS A 11 24.32 -15.50 1.05
CA LYS A 11 24.70 -16.90 1.31
C LYS A 11 23.53 -17.77 1.77
N SER A 12 22.45 -17.15 2.24
CA SER A 12 21.30 -17.85 2.80
C SER A 12 20.49 -18.60 1.73
N TRP A 13 19.69 -19.57 2.18
CA TRP A 13 18.71 -20.23 1.33
C TRP A 13 17.61 -19.26 0.84
N ILE A 14 17.26 -18.26 1.65
CA ILE A 14 16.27 -17.23 1.34
C ILE A 14 16.64 -16.48 0.06
N TRP A 15 17.88 -16.01 -0.02
CA TRP A 15 18.37 -15.33 -1.22
C TRP A 15 18.29 -16.22 -2.47
N LYS A 16 18.72 -17.48 -2.36
CA LYS A 16 18.69 -18.44 -3.47
C LYS A 16 17.27 -18.67 -3.98
N GLU A 17 16.31 -18.80 -3.07
CA GLU A 17 14.90 -18.98 -3.39
C GLU A 17 14.33 -17.76 -4.09
N LEU A 18 14.50 -16.56 -3.50
CA LEU A 18 14.02 -15.30 -4.09
C LEU A 18 14.67 -15.01 -5.44
N TYR A 19 15.96 -15.27 -5.58
CA TYR A 19 16.65 -15.09 -6.86
C TYR A 19 16.11 -16.03 -7.93
N ARG A 20 15.79 -17.26 -7.57
CA ARG A 20 15.22 -18.26 -8.48
C ARG A 20 13.87 -17.83 -9.05
N VAL A 21 13.02 -17.18 -8.26
CA VAL A 21 11.67 -16.78 -8.66
C VAL A 21 11.57 -15.31 -9.11
N ARG A 22 12.68 -14.60 -9.24
CA ARG A 22 12.75 -13.14 -9.47
C ARG A 22 12.00 -12.64 -10.70
N ASN A 23 11.82 -13.49 -11.71
CA ASN A 23 11.16 -13.14 -12.98
C ASN A 23 9.66 -13.45 -12.99
N ILE A 24 9.15 -14.21 -12.04
CA ILE A 24 7.76 -14.68 -12.05
C ILE A 24 6.81 -13.49 -11.89
N ARG A 25 6.91 -12.73 -10.79
CA ARG A 25 6.02 -11.59 -10.55
C ARG A 25 6.09 -10.53 -11.66
N PRO A 26 7.25 -10.09 -12.14
CA PRO A 26 7.31 -9.08 -13.20
C PRO A 26 6.68 -9.52 -14.53
N SER A 27 6.58 -10.81 -14.81
CA SER A 27 5.94 -11.31 -16.03
C SER A 27 4.43 -11.05 -16.07
N PHE A 28 3.77 -10.88 -14.92
CA PHE A 28 2.33 -10.57 -14.84
C PHE A 28 1.94 -9.22 -15.46
N ARG A 29 2.90 -8.36 -15.80
CA ARG A 29 2.65 -7.16 -16.62
C ARG A 29 2.08 -7.47 -18.01
N TRP A 30 2.25 -8.69 -18.49
CA TRP A 30 1.70 -9.16 -19.77
C TRP A 30 0.28 -9.73 -19.65
N GLY A 31 -0.30 -9.71 -18.46
CA GLY A 31 -1.58 -10.32 -18.14
C GLY A 31 -1.45 -11.75 -17.61
N LEU A 32 -2.58 -12.32 -17.20
CA LEU A 32 -2.61 -13.59 -16.47
C LEU A 32 -2.04 -14.76 -17.29
N TRP A 33 -2.56 -15.01 -18.49
CA TRP A 33 -2.23 -16.18 -19.26
C TRP A 33 -0.78 -16.20 -19.76
N PRO A 34 -0.23 -15.13 -20.36
CA PRO A 34 1.18 -15.09 -20.72
C PRO A 34 2.11 -15.23 -19.51
N ALA A 35 1.73 -14.65 -18.38
CA ALA A 35 2.52 -14.78 -17.15
C ALA A 35 2.55 -16.20 -16.61
N LEU A 36 1.43 -16.91 -16.61
CA LEU A 36 1.36 -18.32 -16.20
C LEU A 36 2.22 -19.21 -17.10
N LEU A 37 2.15 -19.02 -18.42
CA LEU A 37 2.99 -19.76 -19.37
C LEU A 37 4.49 -19.48 -19.15
N TYR A 38 4.85 -18.19 -18.98
CA TYR A 38 6.22 -17.83 -18.66
C TYR A 38 6.68 -18.41 -17.32
N SER A 39 5.83 -18.35 -16.30
CA SER A 39 6.16 -18.90 -14.97
C SER A 39 6.39 -20.41 -15.02
N ALA A 40 5.57 -21.13 -15.79
CA ALA A 40 5.78 -22.57 -16.01
C ALA A 40 7.11 -22.82 -16.75
N PHE A 41 7.39 -22.07 -17.80
CA PHE A 41 8.64 -22.16 -18.55
C PHE A 41 9.86 -21.86 -17.66
N ASP A 42 9.84 -20.76 -16.90
CA ASP A 42 10.94 -20.39 -16.00
C ASP A 42 11.13 -21.42 -14.87
N THR A 43 10.04 -21.96 -14.33
CA THR A 43 10.09 -22.91 -13.21
C THR A 43 10.55 -24.30 -13.66
N TYR A 44 9.96 -24.86 -14.73
CA TYR A 44 10.18 -26.24 -15.11
C TYR A 44 11.34 -26.44 -16.10
N ILE A 45 11.54 -25.48 -17.01
CA ILE A 45 12.57 -25.57 -18.05
C ILE A 45 13.85 -24.86 -17.62
N LEU A 46 13.76 -23.54 -17.33
CA LEU A 46 14.93 -22.75 -16.94
C LEU A 46 15.35 -22.96 -15.48
N ARG A 47 14.44 -23.46 -14.65
CA ARG A 47 14.66 -23.71 -13.21
C ARG A 47 15.17 -22.47 -12.46
N GLY A 48 14.66 -21.27 -12.84
CA GLY A 48 15.07 -19.98 -12.30
C GLY A 48 16.48 -19.52 -12.71
N LYS A 49 17.11 -20.19 -13.68
CA LYS A 49 18.45 -19.87 -14.20
C LYS A 49 18.42 -18.99 -15.45
N ALA A 50 17.31 -18.27 -15.69
CA ALA A 50 17.22 -17.32 -16.79
C ALA A 50 18.39 -16.35 -16.78
N PRO A 51 19.09 -16.09 -17.93
CA PRO A 51 20.21 -15.15 -17.98
C PRO A 51 19.79 -13.68 -17.90
N TRP A 52 18.49 -13.41 -17.83
CA TRP A 52 17.91 -12.08 -17.68
C TRP A 52 17.19 -11.91 -16.35
N THR A 53 16.96 -10.65 -15.98
CA THR A 53 16.12 -10.27 -14.85
C THR A 53 15.15 -9.18 -15.30
N PHE A 54 13.85 -9.41 -15.12
CA PHE A 54 12.84 -8.39 -15.43
C PHE A 54 12.84 -7.30 -14.36
N ARG A 55 12.73 -6.04 -14.80
CA ARG A 55 12.65 -4.91 -13.89
C ARG A 55 11.23 -4.77 -13.34
N HIS A 56 11.11 -4.50 -12.07
CA HIS A 56 9.88 -4.05 -11.44
C HIS A 56 9.62 -2.57 -11.76
N LYS A 57 8.34 -2.22 -11.80
CA LYS A 57 7.91 -0.82 -11.77
C LYS A 57 7.52 -0.47 -10.34
N PRO A 58 7.75 0.77 -9.88
CA PRO A 58 7.24 1.24 -8.59
C PRO A 58 5.72 1.13 -8.55
N ASP A 59 5.16 0.78 -7.39
CA ASP A 59 3.73 0.52 -7.26
C ASP A 59 2.87 1.79 -7.42
N HIS A 60 3.40 2.96 -7.03
CA HIS A 60 2.68 4.24 -7.16
C HIS A 60 2.40 4.64 -8.60
N ILE A 61 3.25 4.27 -9.56
CA ILE A 61 3.03 4.61 -10.98
C ILE A 61 2.03 3.69 -11.69
N ALA A 62 1.54 2.66 -11.02
CA ALA A 62 0.56 1.73 -11.59
C ALA A 62 -0.89 2.24 -11.48
N LEU A 63 -1.13 3.29 -10.69
CA LEU A 63 -2.46 3.85 -10.52
C LEU A 63 -2.85 4.64 -11.79
N LYS A 64 -4.05 4.35 -12.29
CA LYS A 64 -4.63 5.04 -13.44
C LYS A 64 -5.43 6.25 -13.01
N GLU A 65 -5.53 7.25 -13.89
CA GLU A 65 -6.43 8.39 -13.67
C GLU A 65 -7.89 7.95 -13.63
N ILE A 66 -8.72 8.68 -12.89
CA ILE A 66 -10.15 8.32 -12.68
C ILE A 66 -10.91 8.26 -14.00
N THR A 67 -10.54 9.07 -14.97
CA THR A 67 -11.13 9.10 -16.31
C THR A 67 -10.94 7.82 -17.11
N GLU A 68 -9.89 7.07 -16.81
CA GLU A 68 -9.57 5.78 -17.43
C GLU A 68 -10.19 4.59 -16.70
N CYS A 69 -10.83 4.84 -15.55
CA CYS A 69 -11.32 3.80 -14.66
C CYS A 69 -12.84 3.69 -14.70
N LYS A 70 -13.34 2.46 -14.67
CA LYS A 70 -14.77 2.20 -14.46
C LYS A 70 -15.00 1.87 -12.98
N PRO A 71 -16.07 2.44 -12.36
CA PRO A 71 -16.42 2.09 -10.97
C PRO A 71 -16.72 0.59 -10.85
N ILE A 72 -16.09 -0.05 -9.88
CA ILE A 72 -16.35 -1.44 -9.54
C ILE A 72 -17.41 -1.46 -8.43
N LYS A 73 -18.52 -2.18 -8.67
CA LYS A 73 -19.54 -2.43 -7.64
C LYS A 73 -19.17 -3.70 -6.88
N TYR A 74 -18.71 -3.53 -5.65
CA TYR A 74 -18.47 -4.65 -4.75
C TYR A 74 -19.78 -5.09 -4.07
N PRO A 75 -19.96 -6.38 -3.79
CA PRO A 75 -21.08 -6.83 -2.97
C PRO A 75 -20.97 -6.19 -1.56
N LYS A 76 -22.13 -5.86 -0.98
CA LYS A 76 -22.17 -5.35 0.38
C LYS A 76 -21.79 -6.45 1.36
N PRO A 77 -21.05 -6.13 2.45
CA PRO A 77 -20.81 -7.08 3.52
C PRO A 77 -22.12 -7.62 4.12
N ASP A 78 -22.15 -8.89 4.47
CA ASP A 78 -23.35 -9.57 5.01
C ASP A 78 -23.51 -9.43 6.53
N GLY A 79 -22.51 -8.87 7.21
CA GLY A 79 -22.50 -8.70 8.66
C GLY A 79 -22.35 -10.00 9.46
N LYS A 80 -22.06 -11.13 8.78
CA LYS A 80 -21.89 -12.46 9.40
C LYS A 80 -20.49 -13.02 9.14
N ILE A 81 -20.08 -13.07 7.88
CA ILE A 81 -18.77 -13.55 7.42
C ILE A 81 -17.90 -12.37 6.99
N SER A 82 -18.53 -11.36 6.39
CA SER A 82 -17.84 -10.16 5.90
C SER A 82 -18.45 -8.92 6.57
N PHE A 83 -17.57 -8.00 6.95
CA PHE A 83 -17.93 -6.78 7.67
C PHE A 83 -17.44 -5.56 6.89
N ASP A 84 -18.10 -4.41 7.09
CA ASP A 84 -17.63 -3.16 6.51
C ASP A 84 -16.35 -2.69 7.19
N ARG A 85 -15.60 -1.84 6.47
CA ARG A 85 -14.29 -1.38 6.93
C ARG A 85 -14.33 -0.64 8.27
N LEU A 86 -15.30 0.26 8.45
CA LEU A 86 -15.38 1.09 9.64
C LEU A 86 -15.73 0.25 10.87
N SER A 87 -16.68 -0.67 10.75
CA SER A 87 -17.00 -1.64 11.81
C SER A 87 -15.80 -2.52 12.18
N SER A 88 -15.05 -2.97 11.18
CA SER A 88 -13.83 -3.78 11.40
C SER A 88 -12.75 -2.98 12.14
N VAL A 89 -12.52 -1.72 11.77
CA VAL A 89 -11.57 -0.84 12.46
C VAL A 89 -12.02 -0.57 13.89
N TYR A 90 -13.30 -0.31 14.12
CA TYR A 90 -13.84 -0.10 15.45
C TYR A 90 -13.65 -1.33 16.33
N LEU A 91 -13.98 -2.53 15.84
CA LEU A 91 -13.84 -3.78 16.58
C LEU A 91 -12.38 -4.17 16.86
N SER A 92 -11.44 -3.78 16.00
CA SER A 92 -10.01 -4.00 16.25
C SER A 92 -9.50 -3.21 17.43
N ASN A 93 -10.18 -2.12 17.77
CA ASN A 93 -9.84 -1.19 18.84
C ASN A 93 -8.39 -0.70 18.78
N THR A 94 -7.85 -0.59 17.55
CA THR A 94 -6.50 -0.05 17.33
C THR A 94 -6.44 1.39 17.79
N ASN A 95 -5.47 1.72 18.59
CA ASN A 95 -5.25 3.07 19.12
C ASN A 95 -3.77 3.38 19.24
N HIS A 96 -3.47 4.67 19.39
CA HIS A 96 -2.13 5.20 19.60
C HIS A 96 -2.16 6.08 20.86
N GLU A 97 -1.01 6.32 21.45
CA GLU A 97 -0.89 7.31 22.50
C GLU A 97 -1.16 8.71 21.94
N GLU A 98 -1.91 9.54 22.68
CA GLU A 98 -2.38 10.83 22.17
C GLU A 98 -1.26 11.86 21.99
N ASP A 99 -0.22 11.76 22.80
CA ASP A 99 0.92 12.67 22.83
C ASP A 99 2.08 12.27 21.90
N GLN A 100 1.98 11.09 21.26
CA GLN A 100 3.03 10.70 20.33
C GLN A 100 3.02 11.55 19.04
N PRO A 101 4.19 11.86 18.45
CA PRO A 101 4.26 12.59 17.18
C PRO A 101 3.55 11.85 16.05
N ILE A 102 2.80 12.58 15.21
CA ILE A 102 2.10 12.02 14.07
C ILE A 102 3.11 11.43 13.08
N HIS A 103 2.98 10.13 12.81
CA HIS A 103 3.85 9.37 11.92
C HIS A 103 3.49 9.51 10.43
N LEU A 104 2.31 10.03 10.10
CA LEU A 104 1.87 10.29 8.73
C LEU A 104 2.05 11.77 8.41
N ARG A 105 3.04 12.07 7.58
CA ARG A 105 3.39 13.44 7.22
C ARG A 105 3.12 13.70 5.74
N LEU A 106 2.64 14.89 5.43
CA LEU A 106 2.52 15.36 4.05
C LEU A 106 3.73 16.24 3.73
N ARG A 107 4.37 16.00 2.58
CA ARG A 107 5.44 16.86 2.09
C ARG A 107 4.91 18.20 1.62
N ASP A 108 3.76 18.18 0.94
CA ASP A 108 3.01 19.37 0.53
C ASP A 108 1.52 19.16 0.85
N PRO A 109 0.91 20.01 1.72
CA PRO A 109 -0.48 19.90 2.12
C PRO A 109 -1.48 20.18 0.98
N ASN A 110 -1.05 20.77 -0.13
CA ASN A 110 -1.94 21.09 -1.26
C ASN A 110 -2.13 19.90 -2.21
N ILE A 111 -1.15 19.02 -2.33
CA ILE A 111 -1.16 17.89 -3.28
C ILE A 111 -2.39 16.98 -3.13
N PRO A 112 -2.85 16.62 -1.93
CA PRO A 112 -4.02 15.75 -1.77
C PRO A 112 -5.26 16.27 -2.48
N ILE A 113 -5.47 17.58 -2.50
CA ILE A 113 -6.63 18.21 -3.15
C ILE A 113 -6.32 18.55 -4.60
N ALA A 114 -5.22 19.24 -4.86
CA ALA A 114 -4.90 19.74 -6.19
C ALA A 114 -4.54 18.64 -7.20
N VAL A 115 -3.99 17.53 -6.73
CA VAL A 115 -3.52 16.42 -7.59
C VAL A 115 -4.31 15.15 -7.31
N ASN A 116 -4.25 14.61 -6.09
CA ASN A 116 -4.80 13.30 -5.78
C ASN A 116 -6.33 13.26 -5.92
N LEU A 117 -7.03 14.27 -5.38
CA LEU A 117 -8.48 14.36 -5.55
C LEU A 117 -8.85 14.62 -7.00
N ALA A 118 -8.19 15.58 -7.67
CA ALA A 118 -8.54 16.01 -9.01
C ALA A 118 -8.32 14.91 -10.07
N LYS A 119 -7.17 14.22 -10.04
CA LYS A 119 -6.79 13.23 -11.05
C LYS A 119 -7.23 11.80 -10.70
N TYR A 120 -7.14 11.43 -9.44
CA TYR A 120 -7.32 10.04 -8.97
C TYR A 120 -8.52 9.87 -8.04
N ASN A 121 -9.30 10.93 -7.79
CA ASN A 121 -10.45 10.93 -6.88
C ASN A 121 -10.08 10.47 -5.46
N ALA A 122 -9.02 11.04 -4.88
CA ALA A 122 -8.49 10.78 -3.55
C ALA A 122 -8.29 9.27 -3.27
N PRO A 123 -7.31 8.64 -3.92
CA PRO A 123 -7.10 7.19 -3.85
C PRO A 123 -6.72 6.72 -2.44
N GLU A 124 -6.15 7.59 -1.62
CA GLU A 124 -5.80 7.35 -0.22
C GLU A 124 -7.00 6.92 0.62
N GLN A 125 -8.20 7.39 0.31
CA GLN A 125 -9.43 6.95 0.98
C GLN A 125 -9.79 5.49 0.65
N ARG A 126 -9.32 4.96 -0.48
CA ARG A 126 -9.64 3.61 -0.95
C ARG A 126 -8.57 2.59 -0.65
N PHE A 127 -7.30 2.93 -0.82
CA PHE A 127 -6.24 1.96 -0.56
C PHE A 127 -5.90 1.84 0.94
N CYS A 128 -6.30 2.79 1.78
CA CYS A 128 -6.12 2.67 3.22
C CYS A 128 -7.11 1.65 3.81
N PRO A 129 -6.63 0.55 4.43
CA PRO A 129 -7.51 -0.46 5.00
C PRO A 129 -8.20 0.01 6.28
N ALA A 130 -7.63 1.00 6.96
CA ALA A 130 -8.07 1.45 8.27
C ALA A 130 -8.89 2.76 8.26
N GLY A 131 -9.24 3.29 7.08
CA GLY A 131 -10.05 4.52 7.01
C GLY A 131 -9.36 5.75 7.59
N VAL A 132 -8.04 5.84 7.46
CA VAL A 132 -7.25 6.94 8.02
C VAL A 132 -7.47 8.25 7.26
N TYR A 133 -7.70 8.18 5.96
CA TYR A 133 -7.79 9.36 5.09
C TYR A 133 -9.23 9.64 4.69
N GLU A 134 -9.64 10.89 4.84
CA GLU A 134 -10.97 11.38 4.48
C GLU A 134 -10.88 12.74 3.80
N ILE A 135 -11.67 12.92 2.73
CA ILE A 135 -11.88 14.24 2.14
C ILE A 135 -13.10 14.88 2.80
N VAL A 136 -12.84 15.89 3.59
CA VAL A 136 -13.88 16.64 4.29
C VAL A 136 -14.19 17.90 3.48
N ARG A 137 -15.48 18.18 3.32
CA ARG A 137 -16.00 19.42 2.73
C ARG A 137 -16.82 20.13 3.78
N GLU A 138 -16.50 21.37 4.03
CA GLU A 138 -17.29 22.19 4.95
C GLU A 138 -18.61 22.58 4.28
N PRO A 139 -19.73 22.56 5.03
CA PRO A 139 -21.06 22.86 4.46
C PRO A 139 -21.16 24.24 3.79
N ASP A 140 -20.43 25.21 4.31
CA ASP A 140 -20.47 26.62 3.89
C ASP A 140 -19.33 27.01 2.93
N SER A 141 -18.44 26.08 2.61
CA SER A 141 -17.31 26.35 1.73
C SER A 141 -17.18 25.27 0.65
N SER A 142 -16.85 25.69 -0.56
CA SER A 142 -16.52 24.76 -1.65
C SER A 142 -15.14 24.12 -1.47
N GLN A 143 -14.41 24.49 -0.41
CA GLN A 143 -13.06 24.00 -0.17
C GLN A 143 -13.08 22.60 0.44
N ALA A 144 -12.36 21.70 -0.21
CA ALA A 144 -12.11 20.36 0.31
C ALA A 144 -10.75 20.36 1.04
N ARG A 145 -10.65 19.56 2.11
CA ARG A 145 -9.38 19.31 2.81
C ARG A 145 -9.20 17.83 3.07
N LEU A 146 -7.96 17.38 3.11
CA LEU A 146 -7.64 16.04 3.58
C LEU A 146 -7.60 16.04 5.12
N GLN A 147 -8.35 15.13 5.71
CA GLN A 147 -8.29 14.79 7.13
C GLN A 147 -7.56 13.48 7.30
N ILE A 148 -6.63 13.44 8.25
CA ILE A 148 -5.82 12.24 8.57
C ILE A 148 -6.19 11.80 9.99
N ASN A 149 -6.91 10.70 10.10
CA ASN A 149 -7.31 10.06 11.37
C ASN A 149 -6.21 9.08 11.81
N ALA A 150 -5.05 9.60 12.23
CA ALA A 150 -3.85 8.81 12.50
C ALA A 150 -4.06 7.75 13.60
N GLN A 151 -5.00 7.95 14.51
CA GLN A 151 -5.36 7.00 15.57
C GLN A 151 -5.83 5.64 15.03
N ASN A 152 -6.43 5.62 13.83
CA ASN A 152 -6.90 4.38 13.19
C ASN A 152 -5.79 3.62 12.47
N CYS A 153 -4.59 4.17 12.37
CA CYS A 153 -3.53 3.63 11.52
C CYS A 153 -2.99 2.31 12.06
N VAL A 154 -3.00 1.28 11.23
CA VAL A 154 -2.45 -0.06 11.52
C VAL A 154 -1.00 -0.24 11.04
N HIS A 155 -0.30 0.82 10.70
CA HIS A 155 1.10 0.86 10.27
C HIS A 155 1.44 -0.08 9.08
N CYS A 156 0.51 -0.31 8.17
CA CYS A 156 0.71 -1.18 7.00
C CYS A 156 1.58 -0.56 5.88
N LYS A 157 1.93 0.71 5.97
CA LYS A 157 2.70 1.48 4.96
C LYS A 157 2.10 1.53 3.55
N THR A 158 0.89 1.06 3.34
CA THR A 158 0.26 1.08 2.02
C THR A 158 0.20 2.49 1.42
N CYS A 159 -0.06 3.51 2.23
CA CYS A 159 -0.14 4.90 1.79
C CYS A 159 1.21 5.42 1.25
N ASP A 160 2.29 5.20 1.98
CA ASP A 160 3.65 5.58 1.59
C ASP A 160 4.07 4.94 0.25
N ILE A 161 3.68 3.66 0.04
CA ILE A 161 4.03 2.90 -1.16
C ILE A 161 3.12 3.26 -2.35
N LYS A 162 1.82 3.49 -2.12
CA LYS A 162 0.81 3.59 -3.19
C LYS A 162 0.44 5.01 -3.59
N ASP A 163 0.78 6.01 -2.78
CA ASP A 163 0.46 7.39 -3.12
C ASP A 163 1.07 7.79 -4.48
N PRO A 164 0.24 8.13 -5.49
CA PRO A 164 0.73 8.43 -6.84
C PRO A 164 1.66 9.64 -6.86
N SER A 165 1.47 10.55 -5.94
CA SER A 165 2.30 11.76 -5.81
C SER A 165 3.51 11.57 -4.90
N GLN A 166 3.61 10.42 -4.21
CA GLN A 166 4.65 10.16 -3.19
C GLN A 166 4.74 11.30 -2.17
N ASN A 167 3.60 11.87 -1.83
CA ASN A 167 3.46 13.01 -0.91
C ASN A 167 3.28 12.60 0.54
N ILE A 168 2.76 11.39 0.76
CA ILE A 168 2.58 10.84 2.11
C ILE A 168 3.89 10.17 2.54
N ASP A 169 4.48 10.70 3.61
CA ASP A 169 5.72 10.22 4.19
C ASP A 169 5.42 9.54 5.52
N TRP A 170 5.62 8.22 5.56
CA TRP A 170 5.44 7.43 6.77
C TRP A 170 6.75 7.40 7.55
N VAL A 171 6.76 8.03 8.71
CA VAL A 171 7.93 8.04 9.61
C VAL A 171 7.75 7.02 10.74
N PRO A 172 8.84 6.36 11.20
CA PRO A 172 8.76 5.46 12.34
C PRO A 172 8.22 6.20 13.58
N PRO A 173 7.42 5.55 14.42
CA PRO A 173 7.05 6.10 15.72
C PRO A 173 8.29 6.24 16.61
N GLU A 174 8.16 7.02 17.66
CA GLU A 174 9.22 7.11 18.68
C GLU A 174 9.42 5.77 19.40
N GLY A 175 10.56 5.64 20.10
CA GLY A 175 10.88 4.41 20.82
C GLY A 175 9.83 4.09 21.90
N GLY A 176 9.25 2.90 21.82
CA GLY A 176 8.12 2.47 22.67
C GLY A 176 6.75 2.91 22.19
N GLY A 177 6.67 3.83 21.19
CA GLY A 177 5.42 4.24 20.57
C GLY A 177 4.97 3.31 19.44
N GLY A 178 3.86 3.64 18.84
CA GLY A 178 3.23 2.88 17.75
C GLY A 178 1.81 2.45 18.11
N PRO A 179 1.17 1.65 17.27
CA PRO A 179 -0.21 1.22 17.51
C PRO A 179 -0.30 0.13 18.56
N ASN A 180 -1.33 0.21 19.37
CA ASN A 180 -1.80 -0.87 20.22
C ASN A 180 -2.83 -1.70 19.45
N TYR A 181 -2.71 -3.03 19.48
CA TYR A 181 -3.57 -3.97 18.78
C TYR A 181 -4.27 -4.92 19.76
N PRO A 182 -5.23 -4.45 20.57
CA PRO A 182 -5.81 -5.28 21.63
C PRO A 182 -6.66 -6.42 21.10
N ASN A 183 -7.22 -6.31 19.90
CA ASN A 183 -8.15 -7.28 19.32
C ASN A 183 -7.69 -7.80 17.93
N MET A 184 -6.39 -7.78 17.67
CA MET A 184 -5.81 -8.33 16.43
C MET A 184 -4.78 -9.39 16.72
#